data_50ba4ab849dac978c9e839cd546cdab4
#
_entry.id   50ba4ab849dac978c9e839cd546cdab4
#
_cell.length_a   1.000
_cell.length_b   1.000
_cell.length_c   1.000
_cell.angle_alpha   90.00
_cell.angle_beta   90.00
_cell.angle_gamma   90.00
#
_symmetry.space_group_name_H-M   'P 1'
#
loop_
_entity.id
_entity.type
_entity.pdbx_description
1 polymer ?
#
loop_
_entity_poly.entity_id
_entity_poly.type
_entity_poly.pdbx_seq_one_letter_code
_entity_poly.pdbx_strand_id
1 'polypeptide(L)'
;MSVHKTALLGATTCAMLASASLQAAEAPKALGAGEGRLDIVAWPGYIERGESDKAYDWVTGFEKETGCKVSVKTAATSDEMVSLMTKGGYDLVTASGDASLRLI
;
A
#
# COMPACT_ATOMS: atom_id res chain seq x y z
N MET A 1 61.84 -20.61 -42.98
CA MET A 1 61.45 -19.63 -41.97
C MET A 1 59.93 -19.57 -41.99
N SER A 2 59.28 -20.21 -41.03
CA SER A 2 57.82 -20.27 -40.93
C SER A 2 57.35 -19.27 -39.91
N VAL A 3 56.54 -18.31 -40.33
CA VAL A 3 55.95 -17.29 -39.42
C VAL A 3 54.59 -17.72 -39.05
N HIS A 4 54.39 -18.14 -37.79
CA HIS A 4 53.09 -18.52 -37.23
C HIS A 4 52.33 -17.26 -36.84
N LYS A 5 51.25 -16.95 -37.53
CA LYS A 5 50.28 -15.93 -37.17
C LYS A 5 49.29 -16.51 -36.15
N THR A 6 49.45 -16.08 -34.91
CA THR A 6 48.47 -16.37 -33.85
C THR A 6 47.28 -15.42 -33.96
N ALA A 7 46.10 -15.92 -34.29
CA ALA A 7 44.87 -15.15 -34.27
C ALA A 7 44.28 -15.18 -32.86
N LEU A 8 44.20 -14.01 -32.21
CA LEU A 8 43.43 -13.85 -30.96
C LEU A 8 41.95 -13.75 -31.31
N LEU A 9 41.17 -14.75 -30.94
CA LEU A 9 39.71 -14.65 -30.91
C LEU A 9 39.32 -13.89 -29.66
N GLY A 10 38.88 -12.64 -29.82
CA GLY A 10 38.21 -11.88 -28.76
C GLY A 10 36.77 -12.34 -28.58
N ALA A 11 36.47 -13.04 -27.48
CA ALA A 11 35.14 -13.37 -27.12
C ALA A 11 34.45 -12.14 -26.49
N THR A 12 33.59 -11.47 -27.24
CA THR A 12 32.74 -10.39 -26.75
C THR A 12 31.56 -10.99 -26.01
N THR A 13 31.62 -11.03 -24.69
CA THR A 13 30.51 -11.45 -23.82
C THR A 13 29.46 -10.36 -23.78
N CYS A 14 28.37 -10.54 -24.51
CA CYS A 14 27.21 -9.64 -24.48
C CYS A 14 26.44 -9.90 -23.18
N ALA A 15 26.60 -9.01 -22.20
CA ALA A 15 25.83 -9.04 -20.96
C ALA A 15 24.39 -8.61 -21.27
N MET A 16 23.45 -9.58 -21.28
CA MET A 16 22.03 -9.30 -21.37
C MET A 16 21.57 -8.75 -20.03
N LEU A 17 21.32 -7.44 -19.96
CA LEU A 17 20.60 -6.80 -18.88
C LEU A 17 19.13 -7.25 -18.96
N ALA A 18 18.74 -8.20 -18.11
CA ALA A 18 17.35 -8.55 -17.92
C ALA A 18 16.65 -7.38 -17.21
N SER A 19 15.91 -6.60 -18.00
CA SER A 19 15.02 -5.57 -17.46
C SER A 19 13.87 -6.29 -16.75
N ALA A 20 13.93 -6.37 -15.41
CA ALA A 20 12.80 -6.80 -14.60
C ALA A 20 11.72 -5.70 -14.70
N SER A 21 10.69 -5.95 -15.49
CA SER A 21 9.51 -5.11 -15.52
C SER A 21 8.83 -5.24 -14.15
N LEU A 22 8.82 -4.18 -13.34
CA LEU A 22 7.93 -4.09 -12.20
C LEU A 22 6.50 -4.03 -12.76
N GLN A 23 5.83 -5.17 -12.78
CA GLN A 23 4.41 -5.23 -13.09
C GLN A 23 3.64 -4.76 -11.85
N ALA A 24 2.97 -3.62 -11.97
CA ALA A 24 1.99 -3.24 -10.97
C ALA A 24 0.93 -4.35 -10.87
N ALA A 25 0.55 -4.73 -9.65
CA ALA A 25 -0.49 -5.73 -9.45
C ALA A 25 -1.78 -5.27 -10.16
N GLU A 26 -2.35 -6.13 -10.99
CA GLU A 26 -3.62 -5.84 -11.68
C GLU A 26 -4.73 -5.72 -10.63
N ALA A 27 -5.52 -4.65 -10.73
CA ALA A 27 -6.67 -4.47 -9.85
C ALA A 27 -7.65 -5.65 -9.99
N PRO A 28 -8.27 -6.11 -8.89
CA PRO A 28 -9.20 -7.23 -8.93
C PRO A 28 -10.39 -6.89 -9.84
N LYS A 29 -10.77 -7.81 -10.72
CA LYS A 29 -11.88 -7.64 -11.69
C LYS A 29 -13.26 -7.70 -11.04
N ALA A 30 -13.34 -8.23 -9.82
CA ALA A 30 -14.56 -8.30 -9.04
C ALA A 30 -14.22 -8.26 -7.54
N LEU A 31 -15.09 -7.63 -6.77
CA LEU A 31 -15.02 -7.69 -5.31
C LEU A 31 -15.58 -9.04 -4.87
N GLY A 32 -14.83 -9.73 -4.01
CA GLY A 32 -15.31 -10.93 -3.32
C GLY A 32 -16.33 -10.60 -2.22
N ALA A 33 -16.73 -11.64 -1.48
CA ALA A 33 -17.52 -11.45 -0.27
C ALA A 33 -16.71 -10.65 0.75
N GLY A 34 -17.34 -9.63 1.35
CA GLY A 34 -16.71 -8.83 2.39
C GLY A 34 -16.45 -9.66 3.65
N GLU A 35 -15.36 -9.36 4.35
CA GLU A 35 -15.04 -10.01 5.63
C GLU A 35 -15.84 -9.45 6.83
N GLY A 36 -16.63 -8.41 6.61
CA GLY A 36 -17.51 -7.81 7.61
C GLY A 36 -16.82 -6.84 8.58
N ARG A 37 -15.60 -6.43 8.29
CA ARG A 37 -14.83 -5.46 9.09
C ARG A 37 -14.01 -4.53 8.22
N LEU A 38 -13.66 -3.38 8.78
CA LEU A 38 -12.81 -2.37 8.15
C LEU A 38 -11.93 -1.74 9.24
N ASP A 39 -10.62 -1.93 9.14
CA ASP A 39 -9.64 -1.39 10.07
C ASP A 39 -8.95 -0.17 9.46
N ILE A 40 -9.09 0.98 10.08
CA ILE A 40 -8.63 2.28 9.55
C ILE A 40 -7.58 2.89 10.48
N VAL A 41 -6.49 3.40 9.92
CA VAL A 41 -5.59 4.34 10.58
C VAL A 41 -5.99 5.75 10.16
N ALA A 42 -6.30 6.61 11.11
CA ALA A 42 -6.81 7.95 10.80
C ALA A 42 -6.27 9.05 11.71
N TRP A 43 -6.27 10.27 11.19
CA TRP A 43 -6.11 11.45 12.02
C TRP A 43 -7.24 11.53 13.05
N PRO A 44 -6.97 12.04 14.27
CA PRO A 44 -8.03 12.31 15.23
C PRO A 44 -9.13 13.19 14.62
N GLY A 45 -10.38 12.81 14.81
CA GLY A 45 -11.52 13.58 14.30
C GLY A 45 -11.93 13.28 12.84
N TYR A 46 -11.21 12.43 12.11
CA TYR A 46 -11.53 12.11 10.71
C TYR A 46 -12.58 11.03 10.57
N ILE A 47 -12.61 10.08 11.47
CA ILE A 47 -13.57 8.98 11.48
C ILE A 47 -14.34 9.03 12.78
N GLU A 48 -15.51 9.66 12.75
CA GLU A 48 -16.29 9.98 13.94
C GLU A 48 -17.53 9.09 14.07
N ARG A 49 -17.76 8.62 15.31
CA ARG A 49 -18.98 7.88 15.67
C ARG A 49 -19.78 8.56 16.79
N GLY A 50 -19.70 9.89 16.86
CA GLY A 50 -20.42 10.69 17.84
C GLY A 50 -19.82 10.69 19.25
N GLU A 51 -18.53 10.36 19.40
CA GLU A 51 -17.84 10.33 20.69
C GLU A 51 -17.55 11.75 21.22
N SER A 52 -17.11 12.65 20.34
CA SER A 52 -16.85 14.04 20.68
C SER A 52 -18.12 14.92 20.59
N ASP A 53 -18.94 14.70 19.57
CA ASP A 53 -20.22 15.38 19.35
C ASP A 53 -21.16 14.41 18.62
N LYS A 54 -22.34 14.20 19.17
CA LYS A 54 -23.36 13.30 18.60
C LYS A 54 -23.89 13.74 17.24
N ALA A 55 -23.69 15.00 16.85
CA ALA A 55 -24.02 15.50 15.53
C ALA A 55 -23.04 14.99 14.45
N TYR A 56 -21.86 14.51 14.84
CA TYR A 56 -20.82 14.00 13.95
C TYR A 56 -20.68 12.48 14.12
N ASP A 57 -21.64 11.76 13.56
CA ASP A 57 -21.61 10.30 13.52
C ASP A 57 -21.97 9.82 12.11
N TRP A 58 -20.97 9.50 11.32
CA TRP A 58 -21.14 8.86 10.01
C TRP A 58 -20.73 7.39 9.99
N VAL A 59 -20.17 6.88 11.09
CA VAL A 59 -19.75 5.48 11.21
C VAL A 59 -20.92 4.58 11.57
N THR A 60 -21.72 4.96 12.56
CA THR A 60 -22.83 4.13 13.07
C THR A 60 -23.86 3.84 11.99
N GLY A 61 -24.20 4.84 11.14
CA GLY A 61 -25.10 4.66 10.00
C GLY A 61 -24.56 3.67 8.98
N PHE A 62 -23.29 3.79 8.63
CA PHE A 62 -22.61 2.87 7.72
C PHE A 62 -22.58 1.44 8.26
N GLU A 63 -22.20 1.25 9.52
CA GLU A 63 -22.19 -0.09 10.15
C GLU A 63 -23.57 -0.73 10.16
N LYS A 64 -24.60 0.06 10.43
CA LYS A 64 -25.99 -0.41 10.47
C LYS A 64 -26.51 -0.82 9.08
N GLU A 65 -26.16 -0.03 8.05
CA GLU A 65 -26.58 -0.26 6.68
C GLU A 65 -25.86 -1.46 6.04
N THR A 66 -24.57 -1.58 6.28
CA THR A 66 -23.70 -2.56 5.59
C THR A 66 -23.43 -3.82 6.40
N GLY A 67 -23.59 -3.79 7.73
CA GLY A 67 -23.11 -4.83 8.63
C GLY A 67 -21.59 -4.86 8.82
N CYS A 68 -20.85 -3.96 8.16
CA CYS A 68 -19.41 -3.87 8.23
C CYS A 68 -18.98 -3.14 9.50
N LYS A 69 -18.19 -3.78 10.36
CA LYS A 69 -17.67 -3.17 11.59
C LYS A 69 -16.44 -2.33 11.32
N VAL A 70 -16.48 -1.07 11.75
CA VAL A 70 -15.38 -0.11 11.59
C VAL A 70 -14.57 -0.02 12.87
N SER A 71 -13.27 -0.26 12.76
CA SER A 71 -12.30 -0.08 13.83
C SER A 71 -11.33 1.02 13.44
N VAL A 72 -11.07 1.97 14.34
CA VAL A 72 -10.21 3.12 14.06
C VAL A 72 -9.04 3.17 15.02
N LYS A 73 -7.84 3.18 14.47
CA LYS A 73 -6.61 3.51 15.17
C LYS A 73 -6.21 4.93 14.82
N THR A 74 -6.24 5.82 15.79
CA THR A 74 -5.76 7.20 15.57
C THR A 74 -4.25 7.27 15.59
N ALA A 75 -3.69 8.08 14.71
CA ALA A 75 -2.29 8.44 14.65
C ALA A 75 -2.15 9.95 14.42
N ALA A 76 -1.16 10.57 15.08
CA ALA A 76 -0.99 12.01 15.06
C ALA A 76 0.03 12.50 14.04
N THR A 77 0.80 11.60 13.41
CA THR A 77 1.83 11.94 12.42
C THR A 77 1.80 11.00 11.23
N SER A 78 2.23 11.51 10.07
CA SER A 78 2.40 10.68 8.86
C SER A 78 3.39 9.54 9.06
N ASP A 79 4.45 9.74 9.83
CA ASP A 79 5.44 8.70 10.13
C ASP A 79 4.85 7.54 10.95
N GLU A 80 4.01 7.86 11.93
CA GLU A 80 3.28 6.85 12.70
C GLU A 80 2.32 6.08 11.79
N MET A 81 1.61 6.76 10.89
CA MET A 81 0.70 6.12 9.93
C MET A 81 1.42 5.16 9.00
N VAL A 82 2.54 5.58 8.41
CA VAL A 82 3.37 4.71 7.57
C VAL A 82 3.86 3.50 8.36
N SER A 83 4.32 3.69 9.60
CA SER A 83 4.78 2.61 10.46
C SER A 83 3.67 1.60 10.77
N LEU A 84 2.45 2.05 11.08
CA LEU A 84 1.30 1.20 11.33
C LEU A 84 0.90 0.40 10.09
N MET A 85 0.81 1.05 8.93
CA MET A 85 0.48 0.38 7.67
C MET A 85 1.54 -0.65 7.27
N THR A 86 2.82 -0.35 7.48
CA THR A 86 3.92 -1.29 7.21
C THR A 86 3.87 -2.53 8.10
N LYS A 87 3.43 -2.38 9.35
CA LYS A 87 3.20 -3.52 10.26
C LYS A 87 2.03 -4.40 9.81
N GLY A 88 1.11 -3.85 9.04
CA GLY A 88 -0.08 -4.52 8.54
C GLY A 88 -1.24 -4.58 9.55
N GLY A 89 -2.34 -5.18 9.11
CA GLY A 89 -3.56 -5.32 9.90
C GLY A 89 -4.52 -4.14 9.77
N TYR A 90 -4.31 -3.27 8.79
CA TYR A 90 -5.19 -2.15 8.46
C TYR A 90 -5.50 -2.13 6.97
N ASP A 91 -6.70 -1.68 6.62
CA ASP A 91 -7.21 -1.63 5.25
C ASP A 91 -7.07 -0.25 4.62
N LEU A 92 -7.25 0.80 5.43
CA LEU A 92 -7.24 2.19 4.99
C LEU A 92 -6.38 3.07 5.90
N VAL A 93 -5.88 4.15 5.32
CA VAL A 93 -5.17 5.19 6.06
C VAL A 93 -5.49 6.58 5.49
N THR A 94 -5.65 7.57 6.39
CA THR A 94 -5.74 8.98 6.02
C THR A 94 -4.36 9.59 6.11
N ALA A 95 -3.52 9.43 5.10
CA ALA A 95 -2.15 9.93 5.12
C ALA A 95 -2.00 11.24 4.34
N SER A 96 -1.00 12.04 4.70
CA SER A 96 -0.59 13.21 3.91
C SER A 96 0.06 12.78 2.59
N GLY A 97 0.10 13.68 1.59
CA GLY A 97 0.61 13.37 0.26
C GLY A 97 2.06 12.85 0.22
N ASP A 98 2.92 13.34 1.12
CA ASP A 98 4.29 12.83 1.28
C ASP A 98 4.34 11.38 1.78
N ALA A 99 3.44 11.01 2.68
CA ALA A 99 3.32 9.64 3.18
C ALA A 99 2.77 8.68 2.13
N SER A 100 1.93 9.15 1.21
CA SER A 100 1.36 8.33 0.14
C SER A 100 2.45 7.69 -0.72
N LEU A 101 3.52 8.41 -1.04
CA LEU A 101 4.67 7.89 -1.80
C LEU A 101 5.46 6.81 -1.05
N ARG A 102 5.36 6.78 0.28
CA ARG A 102 6.05 5.81 1.14
C ARG A 102 5.22 4.54 1.37
N LEU A 103 3.96 4.53 0.93
CA LEU A 103 3.00 3.45 1.11
C LEU A 103 2.74 2.64 -0.17
N ILE A 104 3.38 3.05 -1.29
CA ILE A 104 3.22 2.40 -2.60
C ILE A 104 4.25 1.30 -2.81
#